data_91dfa40fabb04a54fb25cf149d07ed87
#
_entry.id   91dfa40fabb04a54fb25cf149d07ed87
#
_cell.length_a   1.000
_cell.length_b   1.000
_cell.length_c   1.000
_cell.angle_alpha   90.00
_cell.angle_beta   90.00
_cell.angle_gamma   90.00
#
_symmetry.space_group_name_H-M   'P 1'
#
loop_
_entity.id
_entity.type
_entity.pdbx_description
1 polymer ?
#
loop_
_entity_poly.entity_id
_entity_poly.type
_entity_poly.pdbx_seq_one_letter_code
_entity_poly.pdbx_strand_id
1 'polypeptide(L)'
;QGRKYVEAPRWAAIGIVLVVLVFSYNIVATAIKAKKITGIMGVLMIDLVPLFALYLIAFPRITNMSVDLFWWWWLVHLWVEGTWEVLIGCIMALALMQLLGTARRIVETWLYIEVALVLGTGSIPNTSQPNSVAQIREV
;
A
#
# COMPACT_ATOMS: atom_id res chain seq x y z
N GLN A 1 12.88 -20.51 -6.06
CA GLN A 1 11.77 -20.14 -5.18
C GLN A 1 11.36 -18.72 -5.52
N GLY A 2 10.08 -18.52 -5.89
CA GLY A 2 9.55 -17.23 -6.27
C GLY A 2 9.38 -16.30 -5.06
N ARG A 3 9.39 -15.00 -5.30
CA ARG A 3 9.03 -14.00 -4.28
C ARG A 3 7.52 -13.96 -4.18
N LYS A 4 6.93 -14.41 -3.07
CA LYS A 4 5.50 -14.30 -2.82
C LYS A 4 5.02 -12.87 -3.09
N TYR A 5 3.82 -12.70 -3.64
CA TYR A 5 3.21 -11.43 -4.07
C TYR A 5 3.80 -10.75 -5.32
N VAL A 6 4.98 -11.14 -5.80
CA VAL A 6 5.63 -10.59 -7.01
C VAL A 6 5.96 -11.72 -8.00
N GLU A 7 5.28 -12.86 -7.89
CA GLU A 7 5.49 -14.05 -8.73
C GLU A 7 4.77 -13.97 -10.08
N ALA A 8 4.07 -12.89 -10.34
CA ALA A 8 3.34 -12.72 -11.57
C ALA A 8 4.27 -12.80 -12.80
N PRO A 9 3.91 -13.52 -13.86
CA PRO A 9 4.68 -13.52 -15.09
C PRO A 9 4.79 -12.09 -15.64
N ARG A 10 5.86 -11.79 -16.36
CA ARG A 10 6.18 -10.43 -16.82
C ARG A 10 5.01 -9.73 -17.53
N TRP A 11 4.24 -10.44 -18.33
CA TRP A 11 3.07 -9.90 -19.01
C TRP A 11 1.98 -9.47 -18.02
N ALA A 12 1.75 -10.25 -16.95
CA ALA A 12 0.78 -9.91 -15.91
C ALA A 12 1.26 -8.72 -15.06
N ALA A 13 2.56 -8.64 -14.77
CA ALA A 13 3.16 -7.49 -14.08
C ALA A 13 2.95 -6.19 -14.88
N ILE A 14 3.14 -6.22 -16.21
CA ILE A 14 2.83 -5.08 -17.08
C ILE A 14 1.34 -4.75 -17.03
N GLY A 15 0.48 -5.75 -17.05
CA GLY A 15 -0.97 -5.57 -16.90
C GLY A 15 -1.35 -4.88 -15.60
N ILE A 16 -0.75 -5.28 -14.48
CA ILE A 16 -0.97 -4.64 -13.17
C ILE A 16 -0.55 -3.17 -13.22
N VAL A 17 0.63 -2.86 -13.76
CA VAL A 17 1.10 -1.47 -13.91
C VAL A 17 0.11 -0.63 -14.72
N LEU A 18 -0.38 -1.16 -15.85
CA LEU A 18 -1.36 -0.45 -16.68
C LEU A 18 -2.67 -0.21 -15.93
N VAL A 19 -3.17 -1.20 -15.20
CA VAL A 19 -4.40 -1.06 -14.38
C VAL A 19 -4.22 0.01 -13.32
N VAL A 20 -3.09 0.02 -12.61
CA VAL A 20 -2.80 1.03 -11.57
C VAL A 20 -2.69 2.42 -12.19
N LEU A 21 -2.08 2.56 -13.36
CA LEU A 21 -2.00 3.84 -14.07
C LEU A 21 -3.38 4.37 -14.48
N VAL A 22 -4.23 3.50 -15.06
CA VAL A 22 -5.60 3.88 -15.45
C VAL A 22 -6.43 4.25 -14.22
N PHE A 23 -6.31 3.48 -13.14
CA PHE A 23 -6.97 3.75 -11.87
C PHE A 23 -6.54 5.10 -11.28
N SER A 24 -5.22 5.35 -11.22
CA SER A 24 -4.66 6.61 -10.73
C SER A 24 -5.12 7.80 -11.59
N TYR A 25 -5.10 7.65 -12.90
CA TYR A 25 -5.62 8.67 -13.83
C TYR A 25 -7.08 9.01 -13.55
N ASN A 26 -7.94 8.00 -13.36
CA ASN A 26 -9.35 8.22 -13.08
C ASN A 26 -9.56 8.97 -11.74
N ILE A 27 -8.83 8.61 -10.70
CA ILE A 27 -8.93 9.29 -9.40
C ILE A 27 -8.47 10.74 -9.53
N VAL A 28 -7.30 10.98 -10.11
CA VAL A 28 -6.75 12.34 -10.27
C VAL A 28 -7.65 13.19 -11.15
N ALA A 29 -8.11 12.67 -12.29
CA ALA A 29 -9.02 13.40 -13.19
C ALA A 29 -10.35 13.74 -12.51
N THR A 30 -10.88 12.83 -11.69
CA THR A 30 -12.10 13.07 -10.91
C THR A 30 -11.87 14.14 -9.83
N ALA A 31 -10.74 14.08 -9.12
CA ALA A 31 -10.37 15.06 -8.11
C ALA A 31 -10.22 16.48 -8.70
N ILE A 32 -9.56 16.60 -9.85
CA ILE A 32 -9.39 17.88 -10.53
C ILE A 32 -10.75 18.45 -10.97
N LYS A 33 -11.65 17.62 -11.50
CA LYS A 33 -12.99 18.04 -11.93
C LYS A 33 -13.89 18.44 -10.76
N ALA A 34 -13.71 17.86 -9.60
CA ALA A 34 -14.54 18.11 -8.42
C ALA A 34 -14.39 19.51 -7.83
N LYS A 35 -13.41 20.31 -8.23
CA LYS A 35 -13.13 21.70 -7.78
C LYS A 35 -12.94 21.87 -6.27
N LYS A 36 -13.20 20.84 -5.47
CA LYS A 36 -13.00 20.82 -4.01
C LYS A 36 -12.34 19.49 -3.63
N ILE A 37 -11.10 19.56 -3.21
CA ILE A 37 -10.39 18.41 -2.67
C ILE A 37 -10.82 18.24 -1.21
N THR A 38 -11.42 17.10 -0.90
CA THR A 38 -11.76 16.72 0.48
C THR A 38 -10.55 16.09 1.15
N GLY A 39 -10.50 16.06 2.49
CA GLY A 39 -9.42 15.38 3.23
C GLY A 39 -9.22 13.94 2.78
N ILE A 40 -10.31 13.17 2.65
CA ILE A 40 -10.27 11.78 2.17
C ILE A 40 -9.70 11.67 0.75
N MET A 41 -10.12 12.56 -0.15
CA MET A 41 -9.58 12.60 -1.52
C MET A 41 -8.10 12.95 -1.53
N GLY A 42 -7.66 13.85 -0.63
CA GLY A 42 -6.26 14.21 -0.47
C GLY A 42 -5.42 13.02 -0.02
N VAL A 43 -5.86 12.28 0.99
CA VAL A 43 -5.19 11.06 1.47
C VAL A 43 -5.11 10.03 0.35
N LEU A 44 -6.21 9.78 -0.36
CA LEU A 44 -6.25 8.83 -1.48
C LEU A 44 -5.27 9.21 -2.60
N MET A 45 -5.18 10.49 -2.97
CA MET A 45 -4.25 10.95 -4.02
C MET A 45 -2.78 10.80 -3.58
N ILE A 46 -2.47 11.08 -2.32
CA ILE A 46 -1.11 10.93 -1.78
C ILE A 46 -0.74 9.44 -1.74
N ASP A 47 -1.66 8.58 -1.35
CA ASP A 47 -1.45 7.13 -1.23
C ASP A 47 -1.20 6.44 -2.58
N LEU A 48 -1.69 6.98 -3.68
CA LEU A 48 -1.39 6.46 -5.03
C LEU A 48 0.11 6.48 -5.36
N VAL A 49 0.86 7.42 -4.78
CA VAL A 49 2.31 7.53 -5.03
C VAL A 49 3.08 6.34 -4.45
N PRO A 50 2.98 6.03 -3.14
CA PRO A 50 3.65 4.85 -2.58
C PRO A 50 3.06 3.55 -3.13
N LEU A 51 1.77 3.47 -3.42
CA LEU A 51 1.16 2.30 -4.04
C LEU A 51 1.90 1.89 -5.33
N PHE A 52 2.19 2.85 -6.18
CA PHE A 52 2.89 2.61 -7.44
C PHE A 52 4.41 2.46 -7.24
N ALA A 53 5.02 3.34 -6.46
CA ALA A 53 6.46 3.37 -6.25
C ALA A 53 6.96 2.08 -5.58
N LEU A 54 6.31 1.63 -4.49
CA LEU A 54 6.70 0.42 -3.77
C LEU A 54 6.58 -0.83 -4.66
N TYR A 55 5.54 -0.90 -5.50
CA TYR A 55 5.42 -2.00 -6.46
C TYR A 55 6.59 -2.03 -7.45
N LEU A 56 6.97 -0.88 -8.01
CA LEU A 56 8.11 -0.81 -8.94
C LEU A 56 9.44 -1.14 -8.28
N ILE A 57 9.67 -0.65 -7.06
CA ILE A 57 10.90 -0.87 -6.29
C ILE A 57 11.04 -2.34 -5.84
N ALA A 58 9.94 -3.11 -5.80
CA ALA A 58 9.97 -4.53 -5.44
C ALA A 58 10.59 -5.46 -6.51
N PHE A 59 10.73 -5.02 -7.77
CA PHE A 59 11.26 -5.87 -8.85
C PHE A 59 12.77 -6.11 -8.82
N PRO A 60 13.65 -5.12 -8.51
CA PRO A 60 15.07 -5.34 -8.46
C PRO A 60 15.47 -6.43 -7.46
N ARG A 61 16.43 -7.27 -7.85
CA ARG A 61 17.00 -8.30 -6.97
C ARG A 61 18.35 -7.83 -6.42
N ILE A 62 18.51 -7.98 -5.11
CA ILE A 62 19.77 -7.69 -4.44
C ILE A 62 20.60 -8.97 -4.43
N THR A 63 21.91 -8.88 -4.73
CA THR A 63 22.80 -10.04 -4.81
C THR A 63 23.00 -10.75 -3.48
N ASN A 64 22.92 -10.02 -2.37
CA ASN A 64 23.00 -10.61 -1.03
C ASN A 64 21.65 -11.16 -0.63
N MET A 65 21.55 -12.48 -0.47
CA MET A 65 20.28 -13.19 -0.21
C MET A 65 19.60 -12.74 1.08
N SER A 66 20.33 -12.48 2.15
CA SER A 66 19.75 -12.05 3.43
C SER A 66 19.20 -10.63 3.33
N VAL A 67 19.94 -9.73 2.67
CA VAL A 67 19.49 -8.35 2.44
C VAL A 67 18.30 -8.34 1.48
N ASP A 68 18.30 -9.17 0.43
CA ASP A 68 17.22 -9.28 -0.53
C ASP A 68 15.92 -9.76 0.13
N LEU A 69 16.01 -10.75 1.02
CA LEU A 69 14.86 -11.28 1.76
C LEU A 69 14.28 -10.22 2.70
N PHE A 70 15.13 -9.53 3.47
CA PHE A 70 14.70 -8.44 4.36
C PHE A 70 14.07 -7.30 3.58
N TRP A 71 14.73 -6.83 2.50
CA TRP A 71 14.26 -5.76 1.66
C TRP A 71 12.90 -6.06 1.03
N TRP A 72 12.75 -7.27 0.48
CA TRP A 72 11.49 -7.71 -0.11
C TRP A 72 10.36 -7.80 0.92
N TRP A 73 10.60 -8.38 2.10
CA TRP A 73 9.62 -8.45 3.18
C TRP A 73 9.18 -7.06 3.64
N TRP A 74 10.13 -6.17 3.84
CA TRP A 74 9.86 -4.80 4.27
C TRP A 74 9.04 -4.04 3.21
N LEU A 75 9.38 -4.15 1.92
CA LEU A 75 8.62 -3.53 0.84
C LEU A 75 7.20 -4.07 0.73
N VAL A 76 7.03 -5.40 0.82
CA VAL A 76 5.70 -6.02 0.77
C VAL A 76 4.85 -5.59 1.96
N HIS A 77 5.44 -5.52 3.15
CA HIS A 77 4.78 -5.04 4.36
C HIS A 77 4.29 -3.60 4.19
N LEU A 78 5.14 -2.68 3.77
CA LEU A 78 4.76 -1.30 3.49
C LEU A 78 3.70 -1.19 2.38
N TRP A 79 3.78 -2.03 1.36
CA TRP A 79 2.86 -2.00 0.25
C TRP A 79 1.48 -2.53 0.63
N VAL A 80 1.40 -3.63 1.35
CA VAL A 80 0.13 -4.23 1.77
C VAL A 80 -0.45 -3.49 2.96
N GLU A 81 0.29 -3.37 4.06
CA GLU A 81 -0.21 -2.80 5.30
C GLU A 81 -0.14 -1.26 5.31
N GLY A 82 0.77 -0.67 4.54
CA GLY A 82 0.87 0.78 4.42
C GLY A 82 -0.09 1.37 3.40
N THR A 83 -0.08 0.89 2.16
CA THR A 83 -0.84 1.55 1.08
C THR A 83 -2.19 0.90 0.80
N TRP A 84 -2.28 -0.43 0.73
CA TRP A 84 -3.55 -1.09 0.46
C TRP A 84 -4.59 -0.87 1.57
N GLU A 85 -4.17 -0.89 2.83
CA GLU A 85 -5.07 -0.62 3.95
C GLU A 85 -5.61 0.81 3.92
N VAL A 86 -4.74 1.79 3.68
CA VAL A 86 -5.14 3.20 3.54
C VAL A 86 -6.08 3.39 2.34
N LEU A 87 -5.79 2.75 1.21
CA LEU A 87 -6.66 2.77 0.03
C LEU A 87 -8.06 2.24 0.34
N ILE A 88 -8.14 1.06 0.98
CA ILE A 88 -9.41 0.44 1.39
C ILE A 88 -10.13 1.32 2.41
N GLY A 89 -9.43 1.85 3.39
CA GLY A 89 -9.96 2.79 4.38
C GLY A 89 -10.60 4.01 3.73
N CYS A 90 -9.93 4.61 2.75
CA CYS A 90 -10.48 5.73 1.98
C CYS A 90 -11.76 5.36 1.21
N ILE A 91 -11.78 4.20 0.55
CA ILE A 91 -12.94 3.71 -0.21
C ILE A 91 -14.11 3.45 0.75
N MET A 92 -13.85 2.79 1.89
CA MET A 92 -14.85 2.54 2.91
C MET A 92 -15.39 3.83 3.52
N ALA A 93 -14.52 4.81 3.79
CA ALA A 93 -14.92 6.13 4.28
C ALA A 93 -15.86 6.83 3.30
N LEU A 94 -15.55 6.81 2.00
CA LEU A 94 -16.43 7.36 0.95
C LEU A 94 -17.78 6.62 0.90
N ALA A 95 -17.76 5.28 0.97
CA ALA A 95 -18.96 4.48 0.96
C ALA A 95 -19.86 4.77 2.19
N LEU A 96 -19.29 4.86 3.38
CA LEU A 96 -20.02 5.19 4.60
C LEU A 96 -20.71 6.55 4.52
N MET A 97 -20.03 7.56 3.97
CA MET A 97 -20.63 8.88 3.79
C MET A 97 -21.75 8.87 2.74
N GLN A 98 -21.56 8.15 1.64
CA GLN A 98 -22.53 8.14 0.54
C GLN A 98 -23.76 7.27 0.82
N LEU A 99 -23.57 6.11 1.45
CA LEU A 99 -24.64 5.13 1.66
C LEU A 99 -25.38 5.34 2.99
N LEU A 100 -24.66 5.69 4.04
CA LEU A 100 -25.22 5.82 5.39
C LEU A 100 -25.39 7.28 5.84
N GLY A 101 -24.96 8.26 5.05
CA GLY A 101 -25.07 9.66 5.42
C GLY A 101 -24.28 10.04 6.67
N THR A 102 -23.23 9.27 7.01
CA THR A 102 -22.42 9.49 8.20
C THR A 102 -21.72 10.86 8.15
N ALA A 103 -21.69 11.55 9.29
CA ALA A 103 -21.08 12.87 9.38
C ALA A 103 -19.61 12.82 8.96
N ARG A 104 -19.27 13.59 7.94
CA ARG A 104 -17.94 13.65 7.34
C ARG A 104 -16.81 13.82 8.36
N ARG A 105 -17.00 14.70 9.35
CA ARG A 105 -16.01 14.97 10.39
C ARG A 105 -15.60 13.73 11.17
N ILE A 106 -16.58 12.87 11.48
CA ILE A 106 -16.35 11.62 12.22
C ILE A 106 -15.51 10.67 11.35
N VAL A 107 -15.92 10.48 10.09
CA VAL A 107 -15.24 9.58 9.16
C VAL A 107 -13.79 10.03 8.89
N GLU A 108 -13.56 11.33 8.63
CA GLU A 108 -12.22 11.88 8.42
C GLU A 108 -11.34 11.73 9.67
N THR A 109 -11.88 11.91 10.87
CA THR A 109 -11.11 11.73 12.11
C THR A 109 -10.64 10.28 12.25
N TRP A 110 -11.52 9.31 12.04
CA TRP A 110 -11.16 7.89 12.11
C TRP A 110 -10.16 7.49 11.03
N LEU A 111 -10.33 7.98 9.80
CA LEU A 111 -9.37 7.74 8.73
C LEU A 111 -7.98 8.28 9.06
N TYR A 112 -7.87 9.48 9.65
CA TYR A 112 -6.57 10.04 10.05
C TYR A 112 -5.93 9.25 11.18
N ILE A 113 -6.72 8.71 12.12
CA ILE A 113 -6.21 7.81 13.17
C ILE A 113 -5.68 6.52 12.54
N GLU A 114 -6.42 5.92 11.61
CA GLU A 114 -5.99 4.74 10.86
C GLU A 114 -4.66 4.98 10.14
N VAL A 115 -4.57 6.05 9.34
CA VAL A 115 -3.35 6.42 8.62
C VAL A 115 -2.17 6.63 9.59
N ALA A 116 -2.40 7.30 10.72
CA ALA A 116 -1.34 7.52 11.71
C ALA A 116 -0.87 6.21 12.35
N LEU A 117 -1.78 5.27 12.64
CA LEU A 117 -1.45 3.96 13.17
C LEU A 117 -0.70 3.12 12.13
N VAL A 118 -1.18 3.05 10.90
CA VAL A 118 -0.53 2.31 9.80
C VAL A 118 0.89 2.83 9.56
N LEU A 119 1.07 4.14 9.45
CA LEU A 119 2.41 4.73 9.29
C LEU A 119 3.30 4.51 10.50
N GLY A 120 2.74 4.55 11.70
CA GLY A 120 3.48 4.31 12.95
C GLY A 120 3.91 2.87 13.12
N THR A 121 3.04 1.90 12.84
CA THR A 121 3.31 0.46 12.99
C THR A 121 4.03 -0.13 11.79
N GLY A 122 3.63 0.24 10.58
CA GLY A 122 4.19 -0.28 9.32
C GLY A 122 5.63 0.13 9.08
N SER A 123 6.08 1.26 9.66
CA SER A 123 7.47 1.70 9.55
C SER A 123 8.43 1.01 10.52
N ILE A 124 7.92 0.31 11.54
CA ILE A 124 8.77 -0.40 12.52
C ILE A 124 9.06 -1.81 11.99
N PRO A 125 10.35 -2.14 11.71
CA PRO A 125 10.72 -3.50 11.34
C PRO A 125 10.30 -4.46 12.47
N ASN A 126 9.48 -5.45 12.15
CA ASN A 126 9.11 -6.46 13.14
C ASN A 126 10.33 -7.32 13.48
N THR A 127 11.05 -6.94 14.53
CA THR A 127 12.21 -7.67 15.05
C THR A 127 11.83 -8.94 15.82
N SER A 128 10.54 -9.19 16.03
CA SER A 128 10.04 -10.35 16.76
C SER A 128 9.88 -11.62 15.91
N GLN A 129 10.22 -11.60 14.63
CA GLN A 129 10.32 -12.83 13.84
C GLN A 129 11.46 -13.68 14.43
N PRO A 130 11.16 -14.87 15.00
CA PRO A 130 12.20 -15.74 15.53
C PRO A 130 13.15 -16.09 14.39
N ASN A 131 14.38 -15.72 14.61
CA ASN A 131 15.58 -15.94 13.81
C ASN A 131 15.40 -16.95 12.68
N SER A 132 15.08 -16.49 11.48
CA SER A 132 15.15 -17.29 10.25
C SER A 132 16.58 -17.86 10.02
N VAL A 133 17.57 -17.29 10.72
CA VAL A 133 18.96 -17.79 10.75
C VAL A 133 19.06 -19.13 11.50
N ALA A 134 18.18 -19.45 12.45
CA ALA A 134 18.16 -20.73 13.13
C ALA A 134 17.63 -21.87 12.24
N GLN A 135 16.73 -21.57 11.33
CA GLN A 135 16.19 -22.57 10.38
C GLN A 135 17.15 -22.96 9.26
N ILE A 136 18.19 -22.17 8.98
CA ILE A 136 19.21 -22.49 7.98
C ILE A 136 20.25 -23.49 8.52
N ARG A 137 20.30 -23.72 9.83
CA ARG A 137 21.25 -24.64 10.48
C ARG A 137 20.81 -26.11 10.52
N GLU A 138 19.57 -26.41 10.15
CA GLU A 138 19.00 -27.76 10.23
C GLU A 138 18.75 -28.42 8.86
N VAL A 139 19.41 -27.92 7.78
CA VAL A 139 19.37 -28.57 6.45
C VAL A 139 20.75 -29.01 6.04
#